data_15bf3bed3cd1949a5f5eb3d3cfcae24e
#
_entry.id   15bf3bed3cd1949a5f5eb3d3cfcae24e
#
_cell.length_a   1.000
_cell.length_b   1.000
_cell.length_c   1.000
_cell.angle_alpha   90.00
_cell.angle_beta   90.00
_cell.angle_gamma   90.00
#
_symmetry.space_group_name_H-M   'P 1'
#
loop_
_entity.id
_entity.type
_entity.pdbx_description
1 polymer ?
#
loop_
_entity_poly.entity_id
_entity_poly.type
_entity_poly.pdbx_seq_one_letter_code
_entity_poly.pdbx_strand_id
1 'polypeptide(L)'
;MSERGEKTYRPWEPERYRQDAHSPAAKLPEGDLVFFLLDTVPQMELSRFYAPYEHDTRGAPPYDPAMMVCLLLYAYCVGVFSSRKIALACERNLAFLAIVGQ
;
A
#
# COMPACT_ATOMS: atom_id res chain seq x y z
N MET A 1 -10.59 -0.15 13.09
CA MET A 1 -11.12 -1.44 13.43
C MET A 1 -11.57 -2.19 12.20
N SER A 2 -11.32 -3.47 12.19
CA SER A 2 -11.63 -4.29 11.03
C SER A 2 -13.06 -4.80 11.06
N GLU A 3 -13.74 -4.64 9.94
CA GLU A 3 -15.07 -5.19 9.75
C GLU A 3 -15.03 -6.49 8.96
N ARG A 4 -13.86 -6.98 8.62
CA ARG A 4 -13.72 -8.10 7.71
C ARG A 4 -13.34 -9.37 8.43
N GLY A 5 -14.30 -9.94 9.13
CA GLY A 5 -14.07 -11.17 9.85
C GLY A 5 -13.06 -11.01 10.95
N GLU A 6 -12.34 -12.06 11.25
CA GLU A 6 -11.35 -12.03 12.33
C GLU A 6 -9.95 -11.74 11.87
N LYS A 7 -9.75 -11.53 10.58
CA LYS A 7 -8.40 -11.31 10.06
C LYS A 7 -7.91 -9.94 10.44
N THR A 8 -6.68 -9.89 10.97
CA THR A 8 -6.02 -8.65 11.30
C THR A 8 -4.94 -8.40 10.25
N TYR A 9 -4.90 -7.19 9.73
CA TYR A 9 -3.90 -6.81 8.73
C TYR A 9 -2.88 -5.89 9.37
N ARG A 10 -1.69 -5.83 8.77
CA ARG A 10 -0.69 -4.87 9.20
C ARG A 10 -1.25 -3.47 8.95
N PRO A 11 -1.06 -2.55 9.90
CA PRO A 11 -1.60 -1.20 9.73
C PRO A 11 -1.06 -0.53 8.48
N TRP A 12 -1.95 0.17 7.79
CA TRP A 12 -1.57 0.98 6.63
C TRP A 12 -2.38 2.25 6.69
N GLU A 13 -1.73 3.37 7.00
CA GLU A 13 -2.38 4.64 7.25
C GLU A 13 -1.75 5.74 6.42
N PRO A 14 -2.01 5.76 5.11
CA PRO A 14 -1.34 6.71 4.23
C PRO A 14 -1.56 8.17 4.59
N GLU A 15 -2.72 8.52 5.13
CA GLU A 15 -2.96 9.90 5.54
C GLU A 15 -2.00 10.33 6.63
N ARG A 16 -1.73 9.44 7.54
CA ARG A 16 -0.83 9.73 8.63
C ARG A 16 0.60 9.89 8.14
N TYR A 17 1.01 9.02 7.24
CA TYR A 17 2.36 9.10 6.67
C TYR A 17 2.57 10.38 5.90
N ARG A 18 1.53 10.85 5.22
CA ARG A 18 1.63 12.06 4.42
C ARG A 18 1.83 13.30 5.29
N GLN A 19 1.37 13.26 6.52
CA GLN A 19 1.48 14.40 7.42
C GLN A 19 2.81 14.46 8.15
N ASP A 20 3.58 13.38 8.11
CA ASP A 20 4.88 13.32 8.76
C ASP A 20 5.92 13.95 7.86
N ALA A 21 6.51 15.06 8.31
CA ALA A 21 7.48 15.81 7.49
C ALA A 21 8.72 15.01 7.15
N HIS A 22 9.00 13.96 7.89
CA HIS A 22 10.18 13.13 7.65
C HIS A 22 9.87 11.88 6.84
N SER A 23 8.61 11.67 6.48
CA SER A 23 8.23 10.48 5.74
C SER A 23 8.63 10.58 4.26
N PRO A 24 8.74 9.44 3.58
CA PRO A 24 8.98 9.47 2.14
C PRO A 24 7.90 10.25 1.38
N ALA A 25 6.65 10.16 1.82
CA ALA A 25 5.57 10.86 1.12
C ALA A 25 5.78 12.36 1.12
N ALA A 26 6.33 12.91 2.21
CA ALA A 26 6.53 14.35 2.30
C ALA A 26 7.58 14.85 1.33
N LYS A 27 8.40 13.96 0.79
CA LYS A 27 9.48 14.34 -0.12
C LYS A 27 9.08 14.28 -1.58
N LEU A 28 7.87 13.84 -1.89
CA LEU A 28 7.40 13.76 -3.27
C LEU A 28 6.73 15.07 -3.67
N PRO A 29 6.76 15.40 -4.99
CA PRO A 29 6.03 16.59 -5.47
C PRO A 29 4.54 16.45 -5.20
N GLU A 30 3.86 17.58 -5.02
CA GLU A 30 2.45 17.59 -4.71
C GLU A 30 1.58 16.83 -5.71
N GLY A 31 1.90 16.92 -6.98
CA GLY A 31 1.10 16.29 -8.00
C GLY A 31 1.53 14.88 -8.37
N ASP A 32 2.33 14.25 -7.54
CA ASP A 32 2.83 12.92 -7.86
C ASP A 32 1.70 11.90 -7.95
N LEU A 33 1.82 10.98 -8.91
CA LEU A 33 0.85 9.92 -9.12
C LEU A 33 0.56 9.13 -7.85
N VAL A 34 1.56 9.00 -6.99
CA VAL A 34 1.40 8.26 -5.73
C VAL A 34 0.22 8.81 -4.93
N PHE A 35 0.09 10.13 -4.85
CA PHE A 35 -0.98 10.71 -4.05
C PHE A 35 -2.35 10.44 -4.65
N PHE A 36 -2.45 10.45 -5.97
CA PHE A 36 -3.70 10.08 -6.63
C PHE A 36 -4.11 8.65 -6.25
N LEU A 37 -3.15 7.74 -6.27
CA LEU A 37 -3.44 6.35 -5.93
C LEU A 37 -3.77 6.18 -4.46
N LEU A 38 -3.04 6.87 -3.59
CA LEU A 38 -3.32 6.79 -2.16
C LEU A 38 -4.70 7.32 -1.82
N ASP A 39 -5.18 8.29 -2.58
CA ASP A 39 -6.52 8.85 -2.35
C ASP A 39 -7.61 7.98 -2.97
N THR A 40 -7.31 7.31 -4.07
CA THR A 40 -8.31 6.61 -4.86
C THR A 40 -8.49 5.15 -4.43
N VAL A 41 -7.39 4.43 -4.23
CA VAL A 41 -7.46 3.00 -3.97
C VAL A 41 -8.29 2.65 -2.74
N PRO A 42 -8.17 3.36 -1.62
CA PRO A 42 -8.97 3.01 -0.44
C PRO A 42 -10.48 3.16 -0.66
N GLN A 43 -10.89 3.91 -1.67
CA GLN A 43 -12.30 4.10 -1.96
C GLN A 43 -12.86 3.06 -2.93
N MET A 44 -12.01 2.20 -3.46
CA MET A 44 -12.44 1.16 -4.39
C MET A 44 -13.04 -0.02 -3.64
N GLU A 45 -13.86 -0.77 -4.35
CA GLU A 45 -14.44 -1.99 -3.78
C GLU A 45 -13.39 -3.09 -3.82
N LEU A 46 -12.83 -3.38 -2.67
CA LEU A 46 -11.72 -4.33 -2.56
C LEU A 46 -12.08 -5.59 -1.79
N SER A 47 -13.36 -5.82 -1.54
CA SER A 47 -13.73 -6.97 -0.70
C SER A 47 -13.20 -8.29 -1.25
N ARG A 48 -13.12 -8.42 -2.57
CA ARG A 48 -12.59 -9.65 -3.17
C ARG A 48 -11.13 -9.89 -2.84
N PHE A 49 -10.39 -8.82 -2.61
CA PHE A 49 -8.98 -8.94 -2.25
C PHE A 49 -8.79 -9.30 -0.78
N TYR A 50 -9.78 -8.97 0.04
CA TYR A 50 -9.70 -9.30 1.46
C TYR A 50 -10.16 -10.72 1.75
N ALA A 51 -11.11 -11.24 0.98
CA ALA A 51 -11.73 -12.52 1.27
C ALA A 51 -10.75 -13.67 1.50
N PRO A 52 -9.70 -13.84 0.66
CA PRO A 52 -8.79 -14.95 0.88
C PRO A 52 -8.04 -14.86 2.21
N TYR A 53 -7.83 -13.64 2.71
CA TYR A 53 -7.07 -13.45 3.93
C TYR A 53 -7.91 -13.62 5.19
N GLU A 54 -9.21 -13.46 5.06
CA GLU A 54 -10.09 -13.50 6.24
C GLU A 54 -10.12 -14.87 6.90
N HIS A 55 -9.75 -15.90 6.18
CA HIS A 55 -9.77 -17.26 6.71
C HIS A 55 -8.39 -17.77 7.10
N ASP A 56 -7.37 -16.98 6.89
CA ASP A 56 -6.00 -17.38 7.20
C ASP A 56 -5.60 -16.79 8.54
N THR A 57 -5.43 -17.66 9.53
CA THR A 57 -5.11 -17.22 10.87
C THR A 57 -3.68 -17.58 11.31
N ARG A 58 -2.85 -18.04 10.36
CA ARG A 58 -1.51 -18.48 10.69
C ARG A 58 -0.48 -17.41 10.38
N GLY A 59 0.56 -17.39 11.17
CA GLY A 59 1.71 -16.54 10.92
C GLY A 59 1.45 -15.06 11.17
N ALA A 60 2.36 -14.23 10.71
CA ALA A 60 2.23 -12.79 10.85
C ALA A 60 1.06 -12.27 10.02
N PRO A 61 0.44 -11.16 10.44
CA PRO A 61 -0.64 -10.58 9.64
C PRO A 61 -0.13 -10.21 8.25
N PRO A 62 -0.95 -10.40 7.22
CA PRO A 62 -0.55 -10.00 5.88
C PRO A 62 -0.59 -8.49 5.74
N TYR A 63 0.02 -7.99 4.69
CA TYR A 63 -0.09 -6.58 4.35
C TYR A 63 -1.53 -6.28 3.94
N ASP A 64 -1.92 -5.03 4.15
CA ASP A 64 -3.27 -4.59 3.78
C ASP A 64 -3.44 -4.73 2.26
N PRO A 65 -4.51 -5.40 1.81
CA PRO A 65 -4.73 -5.56 0.37
C PRO A 65 -4.83 -4.24 -0.39
N ALA A 66 -5.37 -3.20 0.23
CA ALA A 66 -5.45 -1.90 -0.44
C ALA A 66 -4.05 -1.36 -0.73
N MET A 67 -3.12 -1.54 0.22
CA MET A 67 -1.74 -1.14 -0.01
C MET A 67 -1.13 -1.93 -1.16
N MET A 68 -1.39 -3.23 -1.21
CA MET A 68 -0.85 -4.07 -2.27
C MET A 68 -1.40 -3.67 -3.63
N VAL A 69 -2.69 -3.34 -3.70
CA VAL A 69 -3.27 -2.87 -4.95
C VAL A 69 -2.62 -1.56 -5.38
N CYS A 70 -2.42 -0.66 -4.43
CA CYS A 70 -1.77 0.60 -4.72
C CYS A 70 -0.36 0.40 -5.26
N LEU A 71 0.40 -0.49 -4.63
CA LEU A 71 1.76 -0.82 -5.08
C LEU A 71 1.77 -1.38 -6.49
N LEU A 72 0.86 -2.33 -6.76
CA LEU A 72 0.81 -2.97 -8.06
C LEU A 72 0.41 -1.99 -9.16
N LEU A 73 -0.55 -1.13 -8.87
CA LEU A 73 -0.96 -0.13 -9.84
C LEU A 73 0.16 0.85 -10.14
N TYR A 74 0.83 1.32 -9.09
CA TYR A 74 1.94 2.23 -9.31
C TYR A 74 3.07 1.56 -10.08
N ALA A 75 3.41 0.33 -9.70
CA ALA A 75 4.45 -0.41 -10.38
C ALA A 75 4.12 -0.58 -11.86
N TYR A 76 2.88 -0.92 -12.15
CA TYR A 76 2.45 -1.08 -13.53
C TYR A 76 2.63 0.23 -14.31
N CYS A 77 2.24 1.34 -13.69
CA CYS A 77 2.31 2.64 -14.34
C CYS A 77 3.75 3.07 -14.64
N VAL A 78 4.70 2.66 -13.81
CA VAL A 78 6.09 3.07 -14.01
C VAL A 78 6.95 1.96 -14.63
N GLY A 79 6.33 0.85 -15.04
CA GLY A 79 7.04 -0.18 -15.78
C GLY A 79 7.81 -1.18 -14.95
N VAL A 80 7.44 -1.36 -13.70
CA VAL A 80 8.08 -2.35 -12.83
C VAL A 80 7.14 -3.55 -12.72
N PHE A 81 7.48 -4.64 -13.39
CA PHE A 81 6.52 -5.72 -13.56
C PHE A 81 6.83 -7.01 -12.80
N SER A 82 7.98 -7.15 -12.19
CA SER A 82 8.27 -8.38 -11.46
C SER A 82 8.16 -8.16 -9.97
N SER A 83 7.70 -9.19 -9.25
CA SER A 83 7.59 -9.13 -7.80
C SER A 83 8.92 -8.79 -7.14
N ARG A 84 9.99 -9.35 -7.68
CA ARG A 84 11.31 -9.10 -7.15
C ARG A 84 11.71 -7.65 -7.29
N LYS A 85 11.43 -7.05 -8.46
CA LYS A 85 11.76 -5.65 -8.68
C LYS A 85 10.89 -4.73 -7.83
N ILE A 86 9.63 -5.11 -7.63
CA ILE A 86 8.75 -4.33 -6.76
C ILE A 86 9.26 -4.37 -5.33
N ALA A 87 9.64 -5.55 -4.85
CA ALA A 87 10.16 -5.66 -3.48
C ALA A 87 11.41 -4.82 -3.30
N LEU A 88 12.30 -4.85 -4.28
CA LEU A 88 13.52 -4.05 -4.21
C LEU A 88 13.19 -2.56 -4.23
N ALA A 89 12.22 -2.17 -5.06
CA ALA A 89 11.83 -0.77 -5.15
C ALA A 89 11.23 -0.28 -3.83
N CYS A 90 10.53 -1.15 -3.11
CA CYS A 90 9.97 -0.77 -1.81
C CYS A 90 11.05 -0.45 -0.79
N GLU A 91 12.27 -0.91 -1.03
CA GLU A 91 13.38 -0.60 -0.13
C GLU A 91 14.16 0.64 -0.53
N ARG A 92 14.08 1.04 -1.78
CA ARG A 92 14.99 2.04 -2.32
C ARG A 92 14.33 3.20 -3.03
N ASN A 93 13.16 2.99 -3.59
CA ASN A 93 12.50 4.00 -4.40
C ASN A 93 11.58 4.86 -3.53
N LEU A 94 11.77 6.17 -3.60
CA LEU A 94 11.02 7.08 -2.74
C LEU A 94 9.50 6.93 -2.91
N ALA A 95 9.03 6.79 -4.15
CA ALA A 95 7.60 6.67 -4.40
C ALA A 95 7.04 5.39 -3.81
N PHE A 96 7.75 4.26 -3.98
CA PHE A 96 7.31 3.00 -3.40
C PHE A 96 7.34 3.05 -1.88
N LEU A 97 8.37 3.69 -1.32
CA LEU A 97 8.45 3.86 0.13
C LEU A 97 7.28 4.67 0.64
N ALA A 98 6.87 5.69 -0.12
CA ALA A 98 5.74 6.53 0.27
C ALA A 98 4.45 5.72 0.34
N ILE A 99 4.29 4.75 -0.55
CA ILE A 99 3.09 3.92 -0.55
C ILE A 99 3.07 2.99 0.66
N VAL A 100 4.19 2.33 0.94
CA VAL A 100 4.21 1.38 2.06
C VAL A 100 4.32 2.06 3.42
N GLY A 101 4.70 3.32 3.46
CA GLY A 101 4.70 4.07 4.71
C GLY A 101 5.93 3.87 5.57
N GLN A 102 7.02 3.52 4.97
CA GLN A 102 8.27 3.31 5.70
C GLN A 102 9.05 4.58 5.87
#